data_9a90677478fd7cedf38f518dbcc96afb
#
_entry.id   9a90677478fd7cedf38f518dbcc96afb
#
_cell.length_a   1.000
_cell.length_b   1.000
_cell.length_c   1.000
_cell.angle_alpha   90.00
_cell.angle_beta   90.00
_cell.angle_gamma   90.00
#
_symmetry.space_group_name_H-M   'P 1'
#
loop_
_entity.id
_entity.type
_entity.pdbx_description
1 polymer ?
#
loop_
_entity_poly.entity_id
_entity_poly.type
_entity_poly.pdbx_seq_one_letter_code
_entity_poly.pdbx_strand_id
1 'polypeptide(L)'
;MKETKKRAILLNNTKIIFYHPEEGGSLMSKIRIHQGSRDLYVNVISVNSRYVDFIIHNDLSIDMKVPVGMSWEMIERYVRLNETMIFEEYEKKKVRNHQMLPITLDLEEGRIVYRGGLYLPFLGKTDVLLRIKYLSDFDEEETKIYMEDKKNQGKHLIIKTDKDSQEFLRYCIMRYYKKCALIIVKKKVEEFAQKMGLQYNQVMITGQKRQSPLRRPRLSYQNIEIKNQLTVWGSCNRKHNLKFDWKLAMLPMEIIEYIIAHELTHLKVMNHSAAFWNEMEKVMPEYKECRSWLEKHGKEYEIF
;
A
#
# COMPACT_ATOMS: atom_id res chain seq x y z
N MET A 1 -32.20 29.47 14.52
CA MET A 1 -31.74 28.52 13.48
C MET A 1 -32.18 29.08 12.15
N LYS A 2 -31.25 29.65 11.39
CA LYS A 2 -31.55 30.20 10.05
C LYS A 2 -31.41 29.06 9.04
N GLU A 3 -32.40 28.88 8.20
CA GLU A 3 -32.43 27.85 7.18
C GLU A 3 -31.43 28.17 6.05
N THR A 4 -30.41 27.32 5.91
CA THR A 4 -29.51 27.31 4.74
C THR A 4 -30.35 27.00 3.48
N LYS A 5 -30.38 27.88 2.49
CA LYS A 5 -31.05 27.59 1.22
C LYS A 5 -30.44 26.38 0.56
N LYS A 6 -31.19 25.27 0.53
CA LYS A 6 -30.82 24.02 -0.14
C LYS A 6 -31.53 23.93 -1.47
N ARG A 7 -30.79 23.74 -2.56
CA ARG A 7 -31.38 23.41 -3.87
C ARG A 7 -30.95 21.98 -4.21
N ALA A 8 -31.91 21.08 -4.40
CA ALA A 8 -31.65 19.68 -4.74
C ALA A 8 -32.13 19.39 -6.18
N ILE A 9 -31.33 18.71 -6.96
CA ILE A 9 -31.64 18.32 -8.33
C ILE A 9 -31.35 16.82 -8.48
N LEU A 10 -32.32 16.12 -9.10
CA LEU A 10 -32.23 14.68 -9.38
C LEU A 10 -31.98 14.47 -10.89
N LEU A 11 -30.94 13.77 -11.25
CA LEU A 11 -30.63 13.36 -12.63
C LEU A 11 -29.99 11.97 -12.62
N ASN A 12 -30.49 11.05 -13.45
CA ASN A 12 -29.91 9.73 -13.70
C ASN A 12 -29.43 8.95 -12.46
N ASN A 13 -30.27 8.86 -11.41
CA ASN A 13 -29.94 8.30 -10.10
C ASN A 13 -28.90 9.06 -9.27
N THR A 14 -28.51 10.28 -9.69
CA THR A 14 -27.61 11.13 -8.92
C THR A 14 -28.40 12.33 -8.34
N LYS A 15 -28.31 12.55 -7.03
CA LYS A 15 -28.89 13.69 -6.33
C LYS A 15 -27.80 14.67 -5.97
N ILE A 16 -27.83 15.87 -6.53
CA ILE A 16 -26.87 16.92 -6.24
C ILE A 16 -27.54 17.94 -5.30
N ILE A 17 -26.93 18.21 -4.16
CA ILE A 17 -27.41 19.19 -3.17
C ILE A 17 -26.37 20.30 -3.07
N PHE A 18 -26.81 21.53 -3.34
CA PHE A 18 -25.98 22.72 -3.24
C PHE A 18 -26.25 23.40 -1.91
N TYR A 19 -25.19 23.75 -1.18
CA TYR A 19 -25.26 24.54 0.04
C TYR A 19 -24.72 25.94 -0.26
N HIS A 20 -25.62 26.90 -0.35
CA HIS A 20 -25.23 28.29 -0.57
C HIS A 20 -24.75 28.91 0.76
N PRO A 21 -23.64 29.68 0.76
CA PRO A 21 -23.29 30.50 1.90
C PRO A 21 -24.34 31.60 2.10
N GLU A 22 -24.68 31.87 3.34
CA GLU A 22 -25.45 33.08 3.66
C GLU A 22 -24.58 34.32 3.37
N GLU A 23 -25.24 35.42 2.93
CA GLU A 23 -24.58 36.71 2.71
C GLU A 23 -23.89 37.18 4.01
N GLY A 24 -22.54 37.17 4.03
CA GLY A 24 -21.70 37.65 5.13
C GLY A 24 -20.88 36.63 5.90
N GLY A 25 -20.88 35.34 5.55
CA GLY A 25 -20.09 34.30 6.19
C GLY A 25 -18.90 33.82 5.35
N SER A 26 -17.82 33.35 5.99
CA SER A 26 -16.59 32.81 5.41
C SER A 26 -16.81 31.82 4.26
N LEU A 27 -16.11 32.06 3.18
CA LEU A 27 -16.18 31.59 1.79
C LEU A 27 -16.01 30.08 1.51
N MET A 28 -16.55 29.17 2.28
CA MET A 28 -16.53 27.75 1.91
C MET A 28 -17.93 27.25 1.55
N SER A 29 -18.21 27.23 0.26
CA SER A 29 -19.43 26.61 -0.28
C SER A 29 -19.15 25.13 -0.55
N LYS A 30 -20.07 24.25 -0.19
CA LYS A 30 -19.97 22.81 -0.42
C LYS A 30 -21.06 22.31 -1.35
N ILE A 31 -20.70 21.42 -2.23
CA ILE A 31 -21.62 20.70 -3.11
C ILE A 31 -21.60 19.23 -2.66
N ARG A 32 -22.78 18.65 -2.46
CA ARG A 32 -22.93 17.22 -2.24
C ARG A 32 -23.44 16.58 -3.52
N ILE A 33 -22.70 15.64 -4.04
CA ILE A 33 -23.06 14.82 -5.21
C ILE A 33 -23.37 13.41 -4.69
N HIS A 34 -24.60 12.95 -4.93
CA HIS A 34 -25.08 11.66 -4.44
C HIS A 34 -25.38 10.74 -5.61
N GLN A 35 -24.69 9.58 -5.69
CA GLN A 35 -24.89 8.58 -6.72
C GLN A 35 -25.05 7.17 -6.09
N GLY A 36 -26.23 6.60 -6.21
CA GLY A 36 -26.54 5.31 -5.58
C GLY A 36 -26.54 5.40 -4.05
N SER A 37 -25.62 4.66 -3.40
CA SER A 37 -25.41 4.70 -1.94
C SER A 37 -24.23 5.59 -1.52
N ARG A 38 -23.69 6.40 -2.42
CA ARG A 38 -22.44 7.14 -2.21
C ARG A 38 -22.65 8.64 -2.23
N ASP A 39 -21.96 9.32 -1.32
CA ASP A 39 -21.93 10.78 -1.23
C ASP A 39 -20.50 11.29 -1.43
N LEU A 40 -20.32 12.25 -2.32
CA LEU A 40 -19.11 13.05 -2.44
C LEU A 40 -19.38 14.48 -2.01
N TYR A 41 -18.42 15.06 -1.32
CA TYR A 41 -18.46 16.47 -0.90
C TYR A 41 -17.36 17.24 -1.60
N VAL A 42 -17.75 18.24 -2.38
CA VAL A 42 -16.84 19.09 -3.15
C VAL A 42 -16.83 20.48 -2.51
N ASN A 43 -15.66 20.95 -2.10
CA ASN A 43 -15.46 22.30 -1.63
C ASN A 43 -15.33 23.23 -2.84
N VAL A 44 -16.04 24.35 -2.86
CA VAL A 44 -15.94 25.35 -3.93
C VAL A 44 -15.08 26.51 -3.45
N ILE A 45 -13.98 26.75 -4.17
CA ILE A 45 -12.98 27.77 -3.84
C ILE A 45 -12.88 28.78 -4.99
N SER A 46 -13.21 30.03 -4.74
CA SER A 46 -13.04 31.08 -5.74
C SER A 46 -11.57 31.51 -5.82
N VAL A 47 -11.01 31.46 -7.01
CA VAL A 47 -9.60 31.79 -7.29
C VAL A 47 -9.48 32.74 -8.48
N ASN A 48 -8.41 33.52 -8.51
CA ASN A 48 -8.09 34.35 -9.67
C ASN A 48 -7.53 33.49 -10.82
N SER A 49 -8.41 32.74 -11.47
CA SER A 49 -8.12 31.84 -12.59
C SER A 49 -9.10 32.09 -13.72
N ARG A 50 -8.77 31.67 -14.93
CA ARG A 50 -9.68 31.68 -16.09
C ARG A 50 -10.39 30.37 -16.31
N TYR A 51 -10.00 29.32 -15.57
CA TYR A 51 -10.46 27.94 -15.75
C TYR A 51 -11.03 27.40 -14.45
N VAL A 52 -11.99 26.49 -14.59
CA VAL A 52 -12.46 25.64 -13.50
C VAL A 52 -11.54 24.42 -13.43
N ASP A 53 -11.09 24.08 -12.23
CA ASP A 53 -10.22 22.95 -11.98
C ASP A 53 -10.72 22.11 -10.82
N PHE A 54 -10.59 20.77 -10.92
CA PHE A 54 -10.90 19.83 -9.86
C PHE A 54 -9.63 19.21 -9.30
N ILE A 55 -9.45 19.34 -8.01
CA ILE A 55 -8.32 18.74 -7.31
C ILE A 55 -8.85 17.73 -6.30
N ILE A 56 -8.52 16.46 -6.51
CA ILE A 56 -8.79 15.42 -5.53
C ILE A 56 -7.51 15.21 -4.74
N HIS A 57 -7.54 15.57 -3.46
CA HIS A 57 -6.41 15.48 -2.55
C HIS A 57 -6.13 14.03 -2.12
N ASN A 58 -5.00 13.80 -1.46
CA ASN A 58 -4.63 12.45 -1.01
C ASN A 58 -5.52 11.94 0.13
N ASP A 59 -6.13 12.84 0.90
CA ASP A 59 -7.14 12.53 1.92
C ASP A 59 -8.55 12.30 1.35
N LEU A 60 -8.66 12.27 0.01
CA LEU A 60 -9.92 12.15 -0.73
C LEU A 60 -10.87 13.34 -0.59
N SER A 61 -10.44 14.45 -0.01
CA SER A 61 -11.17 15.70 -0.12
C SER A 61 -11.12 16.21 -1.56
N ILE A 62 -12.19 16.87 -2.01
CA ILE A 62 -12.32 17.39 -3.37
C ILE A 62 -12.48 18.90 -3.30
N ASP A 63 -11.59 19.61 -3.97
CA ASP A 63 -11.67 21.04 -4.17
C ASP A 63 -11.99 21.35 -5.63
N MET A 64 -12.99 22.18 -5.85
CA MET A 64 -13.32 22.76 -7.14
C MET A 64 -12.90 24.23 -7.14
N LYS A 65 -11.85 24.56 -7.86
CA LYS A 65 -11.40 25.93 -8.05
C LYS A 65 -12.18 26.58 -9.17
N VAL A 66 -12.85 27.69 -8.88
CA VAL A 66 -13.66 28.41 -9.84
C VAL A 66 -13.19 29.86 -9.99
N PRO A 67 -13.34 30.47 -11.18
CA PRO A 67 -13.05 31.88 -11.37
C PRO A 67 -13.86 32.79 -10.43
N VAL A 68 -13.22 33.82 -9.90
CA VAL A 68 -13.92 34.87 -9.13
C VAL A 68 -15.06 35.47 -9.98
N GLY A 69 -16.26 35.54 -9.41
CA GLY A 69 -17.44 36.05 -10.10
C GLY A 69 -18.23 35.03 -10.94
N MET A 70 -17.82 33.79 -10.94
CA MET A 70 -18.59 32.72 -11.59
C MET A 70 -19.91 32.51 -10.85
N SER A 71 -21.02 32.56 -11.58
CA SER A 71 -22.36 32.40 -10.98
C SER A 71 -22.59 30.95 -10.53
N TRP A 72 -23.42 30.78 -9.49
CA TRP A 72 -23.81 29.46 -9.01
C TRP A 72 -24.46 28.56 -10.08
N GLU A 73 -25.25 29.17 -10.96
CA GLU A 73 -25.88 28.45 -12.08
C GLU A 73 -24.83 27.86 -13.03
N MET A 74 -23.74 28.59 -13.29
CA MET A 74 -22.62 28.09 -14.08
C MET A 74 -21.85 26.99 -13.34
N ILE A 75 -21.62 27.12 -12.04
CA ILE A 75 -20.98 26.09 -11.20
C ILE A 75 -21.83 24.83 -11.19
N GLU A 76 -23.14 24.94 -10.98
CA GLU A 76 -24.08 23.82 -11.04
C GLU A 76 -24.04 23.12 -12.38
N ARG A 77 -24.08 23.87 -13.47
CA ARG A 77 -24.01 23.31 -14.82
C ARG A 77 -22.71 22.59 -15.06
N TYR A 78 -21.59 23.15 -14.59
CA TYR A 78 -20.28 22.54 -14.74
C TYR A 78 -20.16 21.22 -13.97
N VAL A 79 -20.61 21.16 -12.72
CA VAL A 79 -20.63 19.94 -11.91
C VAL A 79 -21.49 18.88 -12.56
N ARG A 80 -22.67 19.22 -13.09
CA ARG A 80 -23.55 18.27 -13.78
C ARG A 80 -22.93 17.66 -15.02
N LEU A 81 -22.25 18.46 -15.82
CA LEU A 81 -21.60 17.99 -17.04
C LEU A 81 -20.40 17.08 -16.76
N ASN A 82 -19.81 17.19 -15.58
CA ASN A 82 -18.60 16.50 -15.21
C ASN A 82 -18.79 15.49 -14.06
N GLU A 83 -20.01 15.21 -13.61
CA GLU A 83 -20.27 14.35 -12.44
C GLU A 83 -19.66 12.95 -12.61
N THR A 84 -19.83 12.32 -13.78
CA THR A 84 -19.27 11.01 -14.07
C THR A 84 -17.76 11.02 -13.99
N MET A 85 -17.11 12.04 -14.57
CA MET A 85 -15.65 12.21 -14.51
C MET A 85 -15.18 12.42 -13.07
N ILE A 86 -15.89 13.20 -12.26
CA ILE A 86 -15.55 13.45 -10.85
C ILE A 86 -15.58 12.14 -10.06
N PHE A 87 -16.63 11.31 -10.25
CA PHE A 87 -16.73 10.01 -9.61
C PHE A 87 -15.65 9.05 -10.10
N GLU A 88 -15.39 8.98 -11.40
CA GLU A 88 -14.34 8.12 -11.96
C GLU A 88 -12.95 8.50 -11.45
N GLU A 89 -12.61 9.79 -11.47
CA GLU A 89 -11.31 10.26 -10.95
C GLU A 89 -11.20 10.09 -9.43
N TYR A 90 -12.31 10.28 -8.70
CA TYR A 90 -12.37 9.98 -7.27
C TYR A 90 -12.12 8.49 -7.01
N GLU A 91 -12.81 7.59 -7.72
CA GLU A 91 -12.60 6.14 -7.56
C GLU A 91 -11.19 5.72 -8.01
N LYS A 92 -10.66 6.28 -9.11
CA LYS A 92 -9.27 6.07 -9.52
C LYS A 92 -8.28 6.53 -8.43
N LYS A 93 -8.51 7.71 -7.87
CA LYS A 93 -7.69 8.25 -6.78
C LYS A 93 -7.85 7.43 -5.51
N LYS A 94 -9.07 7.01 -5.18
CA LYS A 94 -9.38 6.12 -4.08
C LYS A 94 -8.72 4.75 -4.26
N VAL A 95 -8.75 4.18 -5.46
CA VAL A 95 -8.02 2.94 -5.79
C VAL A 95 -6.52 3.17 -5.67
N ARG A 96 -5.97 4.28 -6.20
CA ARG A 96 -4.57 4.66 -6.01
C ARG A 96 -4.25 4.90 -4.52
N ASN A 97 -5.14 5.54 -3.78
CA ASN A 97 -4.99 5.77 -2.34
C ASN A 97 -5.25 4.50 -1.52
N HIS A 98 -6.07 3.54 -1.98
CA HIS A 98 -6.13 2.20 -1.39
C HIS A 98 -4.83 1.42 -1.63
N GLN A 99 -4.07 1.78 -2.67
CA GLN A 99 -2.68 1.34 -2.82
C GLN A 99 -1.73 2.14 -1.90
N MET A 100 -2.17 3.27 -1.34
CA MET A 100 -1.36 4.24 -0.59
C MET A 100 -2.16 4.96 0.51
N LEU A 101 -3.17 4.31 1.11
CA LEU A 101 -3.80 4.95 2.28
C LEU A 101 -2.72 5.23 3.32
N PRO A 102 -2.64 6.46 3.82
CA PRO A 102 -2.03 6.66 5.11
C PRO A 102 -2.78 5.69 6.02
N ILE A 103 -2.06 4.70 6.49
CA ILE A 103 -2.54 3.77 7.48
C ILE A 103 -3.01 4.68 8.60
N THR A 104 -4.31 4.66 8.91
CA THR A 104 -4.83 5.35 10.09
C THR A 104 -4.30 4.56 11.27
N LEU A 105 -3.01 4.79 11.56
CA LEU A 105 -2.34 4.16 12.66
C LEU A 105 -2.78 4.90 13.90
N ASP A 106 -3.34 4.16 14.81
CA ASP A 106 -3.40 4.60 16.17
C ASP A 106 -1.97 4.66 16.70
N LEU A 107 -1.44 5.86 16.83
CA LEU A 107 -0.11 6.09 17.35
C LEU A 107 -0.24 6.60 18.77
N GLU A 108 0.24 5.82 19.73
CA GLU A 108 0.52 6.29 21.07
C GLU A 108 2.03 6.45 21.19
N GLU A 109 2.48 7.64 21.57
CA GLU A 109 3.91 7.98 21.72
C GLU A 109 4.76 7.64 20.46
N GLY A 110 4.19 7.79 19.26
CA GLY A 110 4.86 7.49 17.99
C GLY A 110 5.00 5.99 17.67
N ARG A 111 4.33 5.12 18.43
CA ARG A 111 4.29 3.66 18.19
C ARG A 111 2.92 3.23 17.74
N ILE A 112 2.88 2.24 16.85
CA ILE A 112 1.61 1.65 16.38
C ILE A 112 0.93 0.91 17.52
N VAL A 113 -0.34 1.25 17.76
CA VAL A 113 -1.20 0.50 18.68
C VAL A 113 -1.96 -0.55 17.86
N TYR A 114 -1.65 -1.82 18.08
CA TYR A 114 -2.31 -2.95 17.44
C TYR A 114 -3.59 -3.30 18.17
N ARG A 115 -4.74 -3.07 17.51
CA ARG A 115 -6.06 -3.44 18.04
C ARG A 115 -6.96 -3.98 16.93
N GLY A 116 -8.02 -4.68 17.30
CA GLY A 116 -9.03 -5.13 16.35
C GLY A 116 -9.65 -3.97 15.59
N GLY A 117 -9.80 -4.12 14.27
CA GLY A 117 -10.29 -3.07 13.40
C GLY A 117 -9.20 -2.30 12.63
N LEU A 118 -7.92 -2.46 13.00
CA LEU A 118 -6.82 -1.87 12.26
C LEU A 118 -6.67 -2.52 10.89
N TYR A 119 -6.48 -1.70 9.86
CA TYR A 119 -6.13 -2.18 8.52
C TYR A 119 -4.61 -2.22 8.36
N LEU A 120 -4.11 -3.35 7.88
CA LEU A 120 -2.69 -3.61 7.67
C LEU A 120 -2.37 -3.63 6.17
N PRO A 121 -1.21 -3.09 5.75
CA PRO A 121 -0.78 -3.17 4.36
C PRO A 121 -0.34 -4.60 4.01
N PHE A 122 -0.74 -5.08 2.83
CA PHE A 122 -0.30 -6.36 2.27
C PHE A 122 -0.28 -6.28 0.75
N LEU A 123 0.87 -6.55 0.14
CA LEU A 123 1.09 -6.48 -1.31
C LEU A 123 0.64 -5.14 -1.93
N GLY A 124 1.00 -4.04 -1.27
CA GLY A 124 0.68 -2.68 -1.72
C GLY A 124 -0.76 -2.23 -1.49
N LYS A 125 -1.58 -3.05 -0.83
CA LYS A 125 -2.96 -2.73 -0.49
C LYS A 125 -3.12 -2.68 1.02
N THR A 126 -3.81 -1.66 1.52
CA THR A 126 -4.17 -1.56 2.94
C THR A 126 -5.58 -2.12 3.14
N ASP A 127 -5.76 -3.41 2.81
CA ASP A 127 -7.04 -4.09 2.79
C ASP A 127 -7.14 -5.27 3.76
N VAL A 128 -6.09 -5.52 4.55
CA VAL A 128 -6.09 -6.61 5.52
C VAL A 128 -6.57 -6.12 6.88
N LEU A 129 -7.79 -6.48 7.26
CA LEU A 129 -8.39 -6.11 8.54
C LEU A 129 -7.86 -6.99 9.66
N LEU A 130 -7.24 -6.40 10.68
CA LEU A 130 -6.81 -7.11 11.88
C LEU A 130 -8.00 -7.45 12.77
N ARG A 131 -8.13 -8.70 13.13
CA ARG A 131 -9.11 -9.22 14.07
C ARG A 131 -8.42 -9.95 15.21
N ILE A 132 -8.62 -9.47 16.43
CA ILE A 132 -8.09 -10.12 17.64
C ILE A 132 -9.26 -10.82 18.33
N LYS A 133 -9.11 -12.11 18.58
CA LYS A 133 -10.06 -12.93 19.33
C LYS A 133 -9.36 -13.40 20.60
N TYR A 134 -9.76 -12.85 21.72
CA TYR A 134 -9.24 -13.29 23.00
C TYR A 134 -9.83 -14.64 23.38
N LEU A 135 -8.96 -15.52 23.81
CA LEU A 135 -9.34 -16.83 24.35
C LEU A 135 -9.72 -16.66 25.83
N SER A 136 -10.74 -17.37 26.29
CA SER A 136 -11.07 -17.45 27.71
C SER A 136 -10.09 -18.40 28.42
N ASP A 137 -9.96 -18.26 29.73
CA ASP A 137 -9.12 -19.13 30.59
C ASP A 137 -9.49 -20.62 30.52
N PHE A 138 -10.64 -20.96 29.91
CA PHE A 138 -11.13 -22.32 29.72
C PHE A 138 -10.82 -22.89 28.33
N ASP A 139 -10.25 -22.08 27.42
CA ASP A 139 -9.89 -22.55 26.09
C ASP A 139 -8.46 -23.11 26.12
N GLU A 140 -8.30 -24.41 25.97
CA GLU A 140 -7.00 -25.08 25.83
C GLU A 140 -6.28 -24.76 24.46
N GLU A 141 -6.74 -23.74 23.74
CA GLU A 141 -6.22 -23.42 22.43
C GLU A 141 -4.94 -22.58 22.52
N GLU A 142 -3.89 -23.04 21.84
CA GLU A 142 -2.68 -22.23 21.62
C GLU A 142 -2.94 -21.01 20.74
N THR A 143 -2.11 -19.97 20.89
CA THR A 143 -2.15 -18.80 20.00
C THR A 143 -2.09 -19.21 18.52
N LYS A 144 -3.10 -18.85 17.76
CA LYS A 144 -3.19 -19.12 16.32
C LYS A 144 -3.22 -17.82 15.53
N ILE A 145 -2.48 -17.78 14.41
CA ILE A 145 -2.43 -16.64 13.50
C ILE A 145 -2.66 -17.15 12.09
N TYR A 146 -3.67 -16.63 11.42
CA TYR A 146 -4.00 -17.02 10.04
C TYR A 146 -4.73 -15.90 9.30
N MET A 147 -4.65 -15.93 7.98
CA MET A 147 -5.41 -15.04 7.11
C MET A 147 -6.65 -15.79 6.60
N GLU A 148 -7.78 -15.11 6.65
CA GLU A 148 -9.06 -15.56 6.13
C GLU A 148 -9.54 -14.58 5.08
N ASP A 149 -9.85 -15.10 3.88
CA ASP A 149 -10.46 -14.30 2.81
C ASP A 149 -11.98 -14.53 2.87
N LYS A 150 -12.70 -13.49 3.30
CA LYS A 150 -14.16 -13.56 3.42
C LYS A 150 -14.82 -12.97 2.20
N LYS A 151 -15.63 -13.77 1.51
CA LYS A 151 -16.49 -13.29 0.42
C LYS A 151 -17.20 -12.00 0.86
N ASN A 152 -17.02 -10.91 0.12
CA ASN A 152 -17.61 -9.58 0.34
C ASN A 152 -17.09 -8.77 1.55
N GLN A 153 -16.14 -9.27 2.34
CA GLN A 153 -15.58 -8.54 3.50
C GLN A 153 -14.06 -8.34 3.42
N GLY A 154 -13.40 -8.88 2.36
CA GLY A 154 -11.96 -8.77 2.18
C GLY A 154 -11.14 -9.70 3.06
N LYS A 155 -9.84 -9.43 3.13
CA LYS A 155 -8.88 -10.24 3.88
C LYS A 155 -8.85 -9.86 5.34
N HIS A 156 -8.92 -10.84 6.22
CA HIS A 156 -8.83 -10.67 7.66
C HIS A 156 -7.61 -11.42 8.19
N LEU A 157 -6.70 -10.71 8.87
CA LEU A 157 -5.66 -11.33 9.68
C LEU A 157 -6.23 -11.59 11.08
N ILE A 158 -6.41 -12.86 11.42
CA ILE A 158 -6.99 -13.26 12.68
C ILE A 158 -5.90 -13.71 13.63
N ILE A 159 -5.86 -13.12 14.81
CA ILE A 159 -5.03 -13.54 15.94
C ILE A 159 -5.97 -14.04 17.03
N LYS A 160 -5.91 -15.34 17.33
CA LYS A 160 -6.54 -15.92 18.52
C LYS A 160 -5.50 -16.05 19.61
N THR A 161 -5.70 -15.43 20.75
CA THR A 161 -4.69 -15.40 21.84
C THR A 161 -5.33 -15.08 23.18
N ASP A 162 -4.70 -15.53 24.26
CA ASP A 162 -4.97 -15.16 25.64
C ASP A 162 -4.20 -13.88 26.08
N LYS A 163 -3.28 -13.38 25.22
CA LYS A 163 -2.40 -12.25 25.52
C LYS A 163 -2.84 -10.99 24.80
N ASP A 164 -2.88 -9.87 25.50
CA ASP A 164 -3.26 -8.55 24.98
C ASP A 164 -2.12 -7.53 24.91
N SER A 165 -0.88 -7.91 25.27
CA SER A 165 0.24 -6.98 25.21
C SER A 165 0.54 -6.55 23.77
N GLN A 166 0.81 -5.25 23.58
CA GLN A 166 1.12 -4.67 22.28
C GLN A 166 2.36 -5.29 21.64
N GLU A 167 3.37 -5.60 22.44
CA GLU A 167 4.58 -6.27 21.99
C GLU A 167 4.30 -7.68 21.45
N PHE A 168 3.41 -8.42 22.12
CA PHE A 168 3.02 -9.74 21.68
C PHE A 168 2.20 -9.69 20.40
N LEU A 169 1.24 -8.78 20.26
CA LEU A 169 0.47 -8.59 19.03
C LEU A 169 1.37 -8.20 17.87
N ARG A 170 2.31 -7.26 18.09
CA ARG A 170 3.34 -6.90 17.11
C ARG A 170 4.17 -8.11 16.69
N TYR A 171 4.64 -8.90 17.65
CA TYR A 171 5.38 -10.13 17.37
C TYR A 171 4.58 -11.11 16.52
N CYS A 172 3.30 -11.29 16.82
CA CYS A 172 2.40 -12.15 16.05
C CYS A 172 2.26 -11.69 14.60
N ILE A 173 2.02 -10.41 14.39
CA ILE A 173 1.90 -9.81 13.05
C ILE A 173 3.22 -9.96 12.30
N MET A 174 4.33 -9.55 12.89
CA MET A 174 5.67 -9.68 12.30
C MET A 174 5.96 -11.14 11.90
N ARG A 175 5.67 -12.11 12.79
CA ARG A 175 5.87 -13.54 12.51
C ARG A 175 5.06 -14.01 11.30
N TYR A 176 3.81 -13.57 11.18
CA TYR A 176 2.96 -13.89 10.05
C TYR A 176 3.49 -13.30 8.74
N TYR A 177 3.80 -12.00 8.75
CA TYR A 177 4.33 -11.31 7.57
C TYR A 177 5.69 -11.86 7.15
N LYS A 178 6.54 -12.23 8.09
CA LYS A 178 7.81 -12.92 7.82
C LYS A 178 7.61 -14.23 7.06
N LYS A 179 6.58 -15.01 7.42
CA LYS A 179 6.21 -16.23 6.69
C LYS A 179 5.73 -15.91 5.27
N CYS A 180 4.87 -14.89 5.11
CA CYS A 180 4.41 -14.45 3.80
C CYS A 180 5.56 -13.94 2.93
N ALA A 181 6.42 -13.07 3.47
CA ALA A 181 7.61 -12.57 2.78
C ALA A 181 8.51 -13.70 2.30
N LEU A 182 8.74 -14.73 3.12
CA LEU A 182 9.57 -15.88 2.74
C LEU A 182 8.98 -16.63 1.54
N ILE A 183 7.68 -16.85 1.51
CA ILE A 183 7.00 -17.54 0.39
C ILE A 183 7.11 -16.70 -0.90
N ILE A 184 6.83 -15.41 -0.81
CA ILE A 184 6.86 -14.49 -1.95
C ILE A 184 8.30 -14.38 -2.49
N VAL A 185 9.25 -14.11 -1.61
CA VAL A 185 10.67 -13.93 -1.98
C VAL A 185 11.22 -15.19 -2.61
N LYS A 186 11.00 -16.39 -2.05
CA LYS A 186 11.47 -17.63 -2.63
C LYS A 186 10.97 -17.81 -4.05
N LYS A 187 9.66 -17.65 -4.27
CA LYS A 187 9.06 -17.79 -5.59
C LYS A 187 9.66 -16.78 -6.58
N LYS A 188 9.77 -15.51 -6.19
CA LYS A 188 10.28 -14.46 -7.08
C LYS A 188 11.78 -14.54 -7.33
N VAL A 189 12.56 -14.95 -6.34
CA VAL A 189 13.99 -15.23 -6.53
C VAL A 189 14.21 -16.34 -7.56
N GLU A 190 13.41 -17.41 -7.53
CA GLU A 190 13.50 -18.50 -8.52
C GLU A 190 13.15 -17.98 -9.93
N GLU A 191 12.06 -17.20 -10.08
CA GLU A 191 11.64 -16.60 -11.36
C GLU A 191 12.74 -15.71 -11.95
N PHE A 192 13.29 -14.79 -11.14
CA PHE A 192 14.32 -13.87 -11.58
C PHE A 192 15.68 -14.54 -11.79
N ALA A 193 16.05 -15.51 -10.96
CA ALA A 193 17.27 -16.28 -11.14
C ALA A 193 17.27 -17.00 -12.51
N GLN A 194 16.15 -17.59 -12.91
CA GLN A 194 16.00 -18.20 -14.24
C GLN A 194 16.16 -17.15 -15.36
N LYS A 195 15.50 -16.00 -15.27
CA LYS A 195 15.63 -14.91 -16.25
C LYS A 195 17.08 -14.42 -16.38
N MET A 196 17.83 -14.42 -15.28
CA MET A 196 19.21 -13.95 -15.22
C MET A 196 20.24 -15.02 -15.57
N GLY A 197 19.81 -16.26 -15.84
CA GLY A 197 20.72 -17.40 -16.07
C GLY A 197 21.50 -17.82 -14.82
N LEU A 198 20.98 -17.52 -13.62
CA LEU A 198 21.54 -17.90 -12.35
C LEU A 198 21.03 -19.29 -11.97
N GLN A 199 21.90 -20.18 -11.53
CA GLN A 199 21.49 -21.50 -11.04
C GLN A 199 21.37 -21.48 -9.52
N TYR A 200 20.29 -22.09 -9.02
CA TYR A 200 20.05 -22.28 -7.61
C TYR A 200 20.77 -23.53 -7.12
N ASN A 201 21.75 -23.37 -6.24
CA ASN A 201 22.26 -24.49 -5.45
C ASN A 201 21.38 -24.64 -4.22
N GLN A 202 20.51 -25.65 -4.23
CA GLN A 202 19.63 -25.98 -3.11
C GLN A 202 20.50 -26.30 -1.88
N VAL A 203 20.76 -25.32 -1.01
CA VAL A 203 21.39 -25.54 0.27
C VAL A 203 20.33 -25.90 1.30
N MET A 204 20.42 -27.11 1.71
CA MET A 204 19.69 -27.85 2.70
C MET A 204 19.12 -27.08 3.89
N ILE A 205 17.86 -27.34 4.14
CA ILE A 205 17.15 -26.99 5.40
C ILE A 205 17.52 -27.99 6.52
N THR A 206 18.25 -29.03 6.23
CA THR A 206 18.66 -30.04 7.22
C THR A 206 20.16 -30.41 7.05
N GLY A 207 20.86 -30.44 8.16
CA GLY A 207 22.31 -30.63 8.29
C GLY A 207 22.96 -31.85 7.66
N GLN A 208 22.49 -32.31 6.50
CA GLN A 208 23.15 -33.39 5.74
C GLN A 208 23.85 -32.83 4.51
N LYS A 209 25.16 -32.88 4.52
CA LYS A 209 26.03 -32.61 3.37
C LYS A 209 25.77 -33.64 2.26
N ARG A 210 25.04 -33.30 1.22
CA ARG A 210 25.09 -34.01 -0.06
C ARG A 210 26.09 -33.32 -0.96
N GLN A 211 27.19 -33.99 -1.19
CA GLN A 211 28.17 -33.65 -2.23
C GLN A 211 27.51 -33.97 -3.58
N SER A 212 27.17 -32.98 -4.37
CA SER A 212 26.84 -33.16 -5.78
C SER A 212 28.11 -32.99 -6.59
N PRO A 213 28.44 -33.93 -7.50
CA PRO A 213 29.67 -33.89 -8.30
C PRO A 213 29.59 -32.99 -9.53
N LEU A 214 28.52 -32.21 -9.69
CA LEU A 214 28.35 -31.32 -10.84
C LEU A 214 29.08 -29.99 -10.63
N ARG A 215 29.88 -29.59 -11.64
CA ARG A 215 30.59 -28.31 -11.70
C ARG A 215 29.72 -27.18 -11.14
N ARG A 216 30.20 -26.51 -10.08
CA ARG A 216 29.54 -25.34 -9.49
C ARG A 216 29.33 -24.28 -10.58
N PRO A 217 28.10 -23.84 -10.84
CA PRO A 217 27.88 -22.71 -11.74
C PRO A 217 28.57 -21.47 -11.15
N ARG A 218 29.13 -20.64 -12.02
CA ARG A 218 29.92 -19.46 -11.62
C ARG A 218 29.19 -18.44 -10.78
N LEU A 219 27.84 -18.42 -10.81
CA LEU A 219 26.99 -17.49 -10.11
C LEU A 219 25.78 -18.23 -9.52
N SER A 220 25.70 -18.30 -8.19
CA SER A 220 24.58 -18.88 -7.46
C SER A 220 24.39 -18.18 -6.12
N TYR A 221 23.15 -18.02 -5.67
CA TYR A 221 22.90 -17.62 -4.29
C TYR A 221 22.88 -18.84 -3.36
N GLN A 222 23.31 -18.64 -2.11
CA GLN A 222 23.49 -19.76 -1.18
C GLN A 222 22.38 -19.88 -0.16
N ASN A 223 21.83 -18.76 0.29
CA ASN A 223 20.81 -18.75 1.33
C ASN A 223 19.88 -17.51 1.19
N ILE A 224 18.62 -17.71 1.55
CA ILE A 224 17.62 -16.63 1.65
C ILE A 224 17.17 -16.55 3.10
N GLU A 225 17.35 -15.40 3.72
CA GLU A 225 16.89 -15.13 5.08
C GLU A 225 15.91 -13.96 5.10
N ILE A 226 14.82 -14.11 5.83
CA ILE A 226 13.91 -12.99 6.14
C ILE A 226 14.17 -12.53 7.57
N LYS A 227 14.57 -11.28 7.72
CA LYS A 227 14.94 -10.68 9.00
C LYS A 227 14.16 -9.39 9.25
N ASN A 228 14.34 -8.81 10.42
CA ASN A 228 14.00 -7.43 10.69
C ASN A 228 15.25 -6.60 10.38
N GLN A 229 15.28 -5.93 9.25
CA GLN A 229 16.36 -5.04 8.84
C GLN A 229 15.94 -3.59 9.10
N LEU A 230 16.73 -2.84 9.84
CA LEU A 230 16.35 -1.50 10.27
C LEU A 230 16.50 -0.43 9.18
N THR A 231 17.42 -0.64 8.23
CA THR A 231 17.85 0.41 7.29
C THR A 231 17.80 0.03 5.82
N VAL A 232 17.55 -1.23 5.49
CA VAL A 232 17.56 -1.73 4.11
C VAL A 232 16.47 -2.75 3.87
N TRP A 233 15.90 -2.75 2.68
CA TRP A 233 14.86 -3.69 2.25
C TRP A 233 15.42 -5.07 1.86
N GLY A 234 16.63 -5.07 1.33
CA GLY A 234 17.36 -6.27 0.94
C GLY A 234 18.86 -6.08 1.09
N SER A 235 19.61 -7.15 1.06
CA SER A 235 21.07 -7.14 0.98
C SER A 235 21.62 -8.44 0.42
N CYS A 236 22.66 -8.33 -0.41
CA CYS A 236 23.46 -9.44 -0.90
C CYS A 236 24.89 -9.30 -0.41
N ASN A 237 25.45 -10.34 0.24
CA ASN A 237 26.83 -10.29 0.69
C ASN A 237 27.78 -11.01 -0.29
N ARG A 238 29.10 -10.85 -0.11
CA ARG A 238 30.15 -11.50 -0.93
C ARG A 238 30.12 -13.04 -0.90
N LYS A 239 29.41 -13.64 0.06
CA LYS A 239 29.17 -15.08 0.13
C LYS A 239 27.88 -15.49 -0.59
N HIS A 240 27.26 -14.58 -1.33
CA HIS A 240 26.02 -14.78 -2.07
C HIS A 240 24.82 -15.17 -1.20
N ASN A 241 24.80 -14.72 0.05
CA ASN A 241 23.62 -14.84 0.90
C ASN A 241 22.73 -13.62 0.70
N LEU A 242 21.47 -13.89 0.44
CA LEU A 242 20.41 -12.89 0.28
C LEU A 242 19.66 -12.74 1.60
N LYS A 243 19.45 -11.50 2.02
CA LYS A 243 18.62 -11.17 3.19
C LYS A 243 17.59 -10.14 2.76
N PHE A 244 16.37 -10.29 3.26
CA PHE A 244 15.27 -9.39 2.97
C PHE A 244 14.55 -9.02 4.25
N ASP A 245 14.00 -7.80 4.29
CA ASP A 245 13.14 -7.38 5.39
C ASP A 245 11.77 -8.05 5.31
N TRP A 246 11.19 -8.38 6.44
CA TRP A 246 9.86 -8.99 6.50
C TRP A 246 8.75 -8.05 6.01
N LYS A 247 8.96 -6.74 6.11
CA LYS A 247 8.05 -5.70 5.63
C LYS A 247 7.91 -5.67 4.11
N LEU A 248 8.76 -6.40 3.38
CA LEU A 248 8.56 -6.61 1.95
C LEU A 248 7.15 -7.10 1.61
N ALA A 249 6.55 -7.95 2.45
CA ALA A 249 5.19 -8.42 2.20
C ALA A 249 4.12 -7.31 2.24
N MET A 250 4.46 -6.12 2.71
CA MET A 250 3.59 -4.95 2.72
C MET A 250 3.63 -4.16 1.40
N LEU A 251 4.76 -4.22 0.67
CA LEU A 251 5.01 -3.43 -0.53
C LEU A 251 4.21 -3.92 -1.75
N PRO A 252 3.98 -3.07 -2.76
CA PRO A 252 3.49 -3.49 -4.07
C PRO A 252 4.37 -4.56 -4.70
N MET A 253 3.77 -5.48 -5.47
CA MET A 253 4.50 -6.63 -6.02
C MET A 253 5.66 -6.21 -6.93
N GLU A 254 5.46 -5.19 -7.75
CA GLU A 254 6.49 -4.61 -8.64
C GLU A 254 7.68 -4.06 -7.86
N ILE A 255 7.46 -3.53 -6.66
CA ILE A 255 8.52 -3.03 -5.79
C ILE A 255 9.26 -4.17 -5.11
N ILE A 256 8.54 -5.23 -4.72
CA ILE A 256 9.16 -6.47 -4.22
C ILE A 256 10.07 -7.08 -5.30
N GLU A 257 9.57 -7.16 -6.53
CA GLU A 257 10.30 -7.67 -7.68
C GLU A 257 11.55 -6.83 -7.96
N TYR A 258 11.46 -5.50 -7.90
CA TYR A 258 12.59 -4.60 -8.04
C TYR A 258 13.67 -4.87 -6.99
N ILE A 259 13.30 -5.00 -5.72
CA ILE A 259 14.25 -5.26 -4.64
C ILE A 259 14.93 -6.63 -4.84
N ILE A 260 14.16 -7.64 -5.23
CA ILE A 260 14.70 -8.98 -5.48
C ILE A 260 15.66 -8.98 -6.69
N ALA A 261 15.28 -8.34 -7.79
CA ALA A 261 16.14 -8.20 -8.97
C ALA A 261 17.43 -7.44 -8.64
N HIS A 262 17.34 -6.40 -7.81
CA HIS A 262 18.48 -5.61 -7.33
C HIS A 262 19.48 -6.51 -6.55
N GLU A 263 19.00 -7.29 -5.58
CA GLU A 263 19.86 -8.16 -4.79
C GLU A 263 20.47 -9.32 -5.62
N LEU A 264 19.72 -9.83 -6.58
CA LEU A 264 20.24 -10.84 -7.50
C LEU A 264 21.28 -10.27 -8.47
N THR A 265 21.13 -9.00 -8.88
CA THR A 265 22.11 -8.32 -9.73
C THR A 265 23.46 -8.18 -9.02
N HIS A 266 23.48 -8.04 -7.69
CA HIS A 266 24.71 -8.05 -6.91
C HIS A 266 25.49 -9.37 -6.99
N LEU A 267 24.87 -10.48 -7.38
CA LEU A 267 25.60 -11.71 -7.65
C LEU A 267 26.53 -11.59 -8.87
N LYS A 268 26.21 -10.66 -9.80
CA LYS A 268 27.02 -10.38 -10.99
C LYS A 268 27.95 -9.19 -10.78
N VAL A 269 27.41 -8.10 -10.18
CA VAL A 269 28.11 -6.83 -10.00
C VAL A 269 27.86 -6.30 -8.59
N MET A 270 28.89 -6.38 -7.73
CA MET A 270 28.76 -6.04 -6.30
C MET A 270 28.60 -4.54 -6.00
N ASN A 271 28.89 -3.67 -6.93
CA ASN A 271 28.77 -2.22 -6.77
C ASN A 271 27.71 -1.65 -7.72
N HIS A 272 27.18 -0.48 -7.41
CA HIS A 272 26.16 0.20 -8.23
C HIS A 272 26.77 1.01 -9.40
N SER A 273 27.78 0.45 -10.10
CA SER A 273 28.36 1.04 -11.31
C SER A 273 27.40 1.01 -12.50
N ALA A 274 27.78 1.63 -13.61
CA ALA A 274 27.01 1.56 -14.86
C ALA A 274 26.75 0.10 -15.29
N ALA A 275 27.70 -0.81 -15.05
CA ALA A 275 27.54 -2.24 -15.34
C ALA A 275 26.43 -2.88 -14.53
N PHE A 276 26.23 -2.47 -13.26
CA PHE A 276 25.11 -2.93 -12.42
C PHE A 276 23.76 -2.51 -13.02
N TRP A 277 23.63 -1.23 -13.35
CA TRP A 277 22.37 -0.70 -13.89
C TRP A 277 22.06 -1.26 -15.28
N ASN A 278 23.07 -1.53 -16.09
CA ASN A 278 22.92 -2.23 -17.38
C ASN A 278 22.39 -3.67 -17.19
N GLU A 279 22.85 -4.39 -16.17
CA GLU A 279 22.31 -5.72 -15.86
C GLU A 279 20.88 -5.64 -15.30
N MET A 280 20.59 -4.62 -14.48
CA MET A 280 19.21 -4.37 -13.98
C MET A 280 18.25 -4.09 -15.15
N GLU A 281 18.61 -3.23 -16.07
CA GLU A 281 17.76 -2.84 -17.21
C GLU A 281 17.40 -4.04 -18.12
N LYS A 282 18.30 -5.01 -18.26
CA LYS A 282 18.04 -6.26 -19.01
C LYS A 282 16.96 -7.13 -18.35
N VAL A 283 16.86 -7.07 -17.03
CA VAL A 283 15.99 -7.94 -16.23
C VAL A 283 14.67 -7.27 -15.92
N MET A 284 14.74 -5.97 -15.68
CA MET A 284 13.62 -5.12 -15.29
C MET A 284 13.78 -3.72 -15.90
N PRO A 285 13.31 -3.50 -17.14
CA PRO A 285 13.45 -2.20 -17.84
C PRO A 285 12.86 -1.02 -17.05
N GLU A 286 11.77 -1.26 -16.32
CA GLU A 286 11.04 -0.29 -15.49
C GLU A 286 11.65 -0.07 -14.09
N TYR A 287 12.89 -0.49 -13.84
CA TYR A 287 13.50 -0.37 -12.51
C TYR A 287 13.60 1.05 -11.97
N LYS A 288 13.69 2.06 -12.88
CA LYS A 288 13.83 3.47 -12.48
C LYS A 288 12.58 4.00 -11.78
N GLU A 289 11.41 3.60 -12.27
CA GLU A 289 10.11 3.94 -11.70
C GLU A 289 9.95 3.27 -10.32
N CYS A 290 10.29 1.99 -10.22
CA CYS A 290 10.24 1.25 -8.95
C CYS A 290 11.21 1.82 -7.91
N ARG A 291 12.42 2.19 -8.33
CA ARG A 291 13.40 2.85 -7.48
C ARG A 291 12.89 4.20 -6.96
N SER A 292 12.39 5.05 -7.85
CA SER A 292 11.81 6.35 -7.49
C SER A 292 10.64 6.21 -6.54
N TRP A 293 9.78 5.21 -6.77
CA TRP A 293 8.66 4.91 -5.88
C TRP A 293 9.16 4.54 -4.48
N LEU A 294 10.15 3.63 -4.39
CA LEU A 294 10.69 3.17 -3.11
C LEU A 294 11.39 4.29 -2.33
N GLU A 295 12.13 5.16 -3.01
CA GLU A 295 12.77 6.35 -2.42
C GLU A 295 11.72 7.31 -1.82
N LYS A 296 10.56 7.46 -2.48
CA LYS A 296 9.49 8.36 -2.06
C LYS A 296 8.61 7.76 -0.95
N HIS A 297 8.28 6.47 -1.03
CA HIS A 297 7.26 5.84 -0.20
C HIS A 297 7.80 4.81 0.79
N GLY A 298 9.03 4.35 0.64
CA GLY A 298 9.60 3.29 1.47
C GLY A 298 9.55 3.62 2.97
N LYS A 299 9.77 4.88 3.33
CA LYS A 299 9.74 5.35 4.73
C LYS A 299 8.37 5.20 5.41
N GLU A 300 7.28 5.19 4.64
CA GLU A 300 5.93 5.02 5.19
C GLU A 300 5.74 3.64 5.85
N TYR A 301 6.55 2.66 5.47
CA TYR A 301 6.50 1.29 5.99
C TYR A 301 7.52 1.03 7.11
N GLU A 302 8.41 1.99 7.41
CA GLU A 302 9.43 1.82 8.47
C GLU A 302 8.84 1.82 9.88
N ILE A 303 7.65 2.38 10.04
CA ILE A 303 6.95 2.49 11.32
C ILE A 303 6.43 1.15 11.87
N PHE A 304 6.41 0.09 11.05
CA PHE A 304 5.95 -1.25 11.44
C PHE A 304 7.03 -2.09 12.16
#